data_41c3954514497a93e42522ef1b8706bd
#
_entry.id   41c3954514497a93e42522ef1b8706bd
#
_cell.length_a   1.000
_cell.length_b   1.000
_cell.length_c   1.000
_cell.angle_alpha   90.00
_cell.angle_beta   90.00
_cell.angle_gamma   90.00
#
_symmetry.space_group_name_H-M   'P 1'
#
loop_
_entity.id
_entity.type
_entity.pdbx_description
1 polymer ?
#
loop_
_entity_poly.entity_id
_entity_poly.type
_entity_poly.pdbx_seq_one_letter_code
_entity_poly.pdbx_strand_id
1 'polypeptide(L)'
;MSGPVRRDRRDTGRIWRGAVRRIRTITRPIPHPRLPQRSTGGIRNSLLADKRRELAGKRTFGPHDLERLARLLERADDVVPVREAHARRSVGPKRFIALRHDMDHDVENSVRLAEWESQHGFRSTYYVLHGDWYWGGPFARRPSTFVLRALDRIASLGHEIGLHNNAITIALLTGDDPGAILDRDLSALRQHGFDIVGSVAHGDPLCRSVGYINNELFTECARPAMGAAARLLTYNDPALGGTRSIRLQPRSMAESGLTHEANNSGHTTTLSDTGGHWSVPFDQVDELIAGEGLFLQALIHPVWWALSGEVVKPWSTSASAINPDR
;
A
#
# COMPACT_ATOMS: atom_id res chain seq x y z
N MET A 1 7.33 27.53 69.00
CA MET A 1 8.44 27.01 69.82
C MET A 1 9.22 26.08 68.94
N SER A 2 10.34 26.55 68.49
CA SER A 2 11.68 26.04 68.72
C SER A 2 11.96 24.74 67.95
N GLY A 3 12.84 24.54 67.08
CA GLY A 3 14.04 25.25 66.66
C GLY A 3 14.81 24.27 65.73
N PRO A 4 15.83 24.66 64.98
CA PRO A 4 16.44 23.89 63.92
C PRO A 4 17.64 23.06 64.42
N VAL A 5 17.91 21.91 63.74
CA VAL A 5 19.17 21.17 63.96
C VAL A 5 19.98 21.15 62.64
N ARG A 6 21.23 21.46 62.89
CA ARG A 6 22.32 21.79 61.96
C ARG A 6 22.89 20.59 61.23
N ARG A 7 23.48 21.00 60.11
CA ARG A 7 24.44 20.28 59.22
C ARG A 7 25.55 19.57 60.03
N ASP A 8 25.98 18.43 59.48
CA ASP A 8 27.42 18.12 59.54
C ASP A 8 27.87 17.56 58.13
N ARG A 9 28.86 18.26 57.60
CA ARG A 9 29.63 17.88 56.41
C ARG A 9 30.81 17.03 56.92
N ARG A 10 31.04 15.86 56.28
CA ARG A 10 32.40 15.30 56.23
C ARG A 10 32.70 14.78 54.83
N ASP A 11 33.59 15.49 54.26
CA ASP A 11 34.43 15.28 53.10
C ASP A 11 35.39 14.10 53.35
N THR A 12 35.46 13.14 52.43
CA THR A 12 36.67 12.34 52.25
C THR A 12 36.80 11.97 50.78
N GLY A 13 37.57 12.81 50.09
CA GLY A 13 38.08 12.48 48.77
C GLY A 13 39.05 11.30 48.84
N ARG A 14 38.86 10.36 47.90
CA ARG A 14 39.93 9.43 47.51
C ARG A 14 40.06 9.45 45.99
N ILE A 15 41.14 10.10 45.60
CA ILE A 15 41.67 10.16 44.26
C ILE A 15 42.23 8.76 43.91
N TRP A 16 41.63 8.09 42.94
CA TRP A 16 42.27 6.98 42.24
C TRP A 16 42.79 7.47 40.88
N ARG A 17 44.11 7.70 40.82
CA ARG A 17 44.83 7.86 39.56
C ARG A 17 45.20 6.49 39.02
N GLY A 18 44.36 5.92 38.15
CA GLY A 18 44.68 4.70 37.39
C GLY A 18 45.27 5.06 36.03
N ALA A 19 46.50 4.60 35.80
CA ALA A 19 47.28 4.83 34.61
C ALA A 19 46.56 4.25 33.37
N VAL A 20 46.16 5.12 32.43
CA VAL A 20 45.66 4.69 31.10
C VAL A 20 46.87 4.35 30.22
N ARG A 21 47.16 3.05 30.09
CA ARG A 21 48.09 2.53 29.08
C ARG A 21 47.44 2.75 27.71
N ARG A 22 47.97 3.70 26.93
CA ARG A 22 47.61 3.85 25.50
C ARG A 22 48.15 2.67 24.73
N ILE A 23 47.28 1.74 24.39
CA ILE A 23 47.54 0.73 23.35
C ILE A 23 47.31 1.43 22.00
N ARG A 24 48.39 1.76 21.30
CA ARG A 24 48.32 2.18 19.90
C ARG A 24 48.03 0.93 19.05
N THR A 25 46.77 0.71 18.74
CA THR A 25 46.39 -0.25 17.71
C THR A 25 46.67 0.38 16.35
N ILE A 26 47.73 -0.05 15.69
CA ILE A 26 48.03 0.30 14.31
C ILE A 26 47.07 -0.55 13.47
N THR A 27 45.89 -0.04 13.15
CA THR A 27 45.01 -0.62 12.15
C THR A 27 45.54 -0.20 10.76
N ARG A 28 46.27 -1.11 10.10
CA ARG A 28 46.49 -0.99 8.66
C ARG A 28 45.12 -1.11 7.99
N PRO A 29 44.74 -0.19 7.07
CA PRO A 29 43.51 -0.32 6.30
C PRO A 29 43.66 -1.57 5.43
N ILE A 30 42.75 -2.54 5.60
CA ILE A 30 42.59 -3.69 4.69
C ILE A 30 42.15 -3.08 3.35
N PRO A 31 42.86 -3.32 2.25
CA PRO A 31 42.42 -2.84 0.95
C PRO A 31 41.13 -3.57 0.59
N HIS A 32 40.00 -2.83 0.60
CA HIS A 32 38.75 -3.35 0.04
C HIS A 32 38.99 -3.74 -1.41
N PRO A 33 38.64 -4.96 -1.85
CA PRO A 33 38.67 -5.29 -3.25
C PRO A 33 37.77 -4.31 -4.00
N ARG A 34 38.33 -3.54 -4.93
CA ARG A 34 37.56 -2.71 -5.83
C ARG A 34 36.69 -3.66 -6.65
N LEU A 35 35.40 -3.74 -6.29
CA LEU A 35 34.40 -4.35 -7.14
C LEU A 35 34.44 -3.62 -8.49
N PRO A 36 34.48 -4.33 -9.62
CA PRO A 36 34.48 -3.70 -10.92
C PRO A 36 33.24 -2.82 -11.01
N GLN A 37 33.43 -1.53 -11.32
CA GLN A 37 32.36 -0.60 -11.64
C GLN A 37 31.73 -1.05 -12.98
N ARG A 38 30.95 -2.13 -12.95
CA ARG A 38 30.02 -2.43 -14.03
C ARG A 38 28.91 -1.39 -13.96
N SER A 39 28.65 -0.76 -15.09
CA SER A 39 27.65 0.29 -15.25
C SER A 39 26.31 -0.17 -14.61
N THR A 40 25.99 0.36 -13.44
CA THR A 40 24.75 0.06 -12.70
C THR A 40 23.48 0.40 -13.51
N GLY A 41 23.61 1.22 -14.56
CA GLY A 41 22.53 1.57 -15.48
C GLY A 41 22.07 0.42 -16.38
N GLY A 42 22.99 -0.43 -16.86
CA GLY A 42 22.62 -1.55 -17.74
C GLY A 42 21.84 -2.65 -17.04
N ILE A 43 22.20 -3.00 -15.80
CA ILE A 43 21.51 -4.02 -15.02
C ILE A 43 20.11 -3.54 -14.58
N ARG A 44 19.98 -2.28 -14.17
CA ARG A 44 18.67 -1.70 -13.84
C ARG A 44 17.73 -1.69 -15.03
N ASN A 45 18.20 -1.36 -16.21
CA ASN A 45 17.37 -1.33 -17.42
C ASN A 45 16.92 -2.73 -17.84
N SER A 46 17.76 -3.76 -17.70
CA SER A 46 17.36 -5.14 -17.99
C SER A 46 16.31 -5.66 -17.03
N LEU A 47 16.48 -5.44 -15.72
CA LEU A 47 15.50 -5.83 -14.71
C LEU A 47 14.12 -5.17 -14.91
N LEU A 48 14.12 -3.89 -15.28
CA LEU A 48 12.87 -3.18 -15.58
C LEU A 48 12.22 -3.73 -16.86
N ALA A 49 12.99 -4.07 -17.89
CA ALA A 49 12.49 -4.68 -19.12
C ALA A 49 11.90 -6.08 -18.86
N ASP A 50 12.55 -6.88 -18.00
CA ASP A 50 12.05 -8.20 -17.60
C ASP A 50 10.74 -8.07 -16.83
N LYS A 51 10.67 -7.12 -15.90
CA LYS A 51 9.45 -6.86 -15.13
C LYS A 51 8.29 -6.40 -16.03
N ARG A 52 8.55 -5.50 -16.98
CA ARG A 52 7.55 -5.07 -17.97
C ARG A 52 7.01 -6.25 -18.78
N ARG A 53 7.86 -7.17 -19.22
CA ARG A 53 7.43 -8.39 -19.96
C ARG A 53 6.59 -9.31 -19.08
N GLU A 54 6.99 -9.52 -17.83
CA GLU A 54 6.20 -10.29 -16.86
C GLU A 54 4.80 -9.70 -16.70
N LEU A 55 4.71 -8.39 -16.46
CA LEU A 55 3.46 -7.68 -16.23
C LEU A 55 2.58 -7.66 -17.48
N ALA A 56 3.16 -7.40 -18.66
CA ALA A 56 2.42 -7.48 -19.93
C ALA A 56 1.82 -8.87 -20.18
N GLY A 57 2.44 -9.91 -19.65
CA GLY A 57 1.91 -11.28 -19.70
C GLY A 57 0.68 -11.54 -18.83
N LYS A 58 0.27 -10.59 -17.99
CA LYS A 58 -0.89 -10.73 -17.09
C LYS A 58 -2.18 -10.11 -17.64
N ARG A 59 -2.14 -9.39 -18.78
CA ARG A 59 -3.30 -8.68 -19.33
C ARG A 59 -4.45 -9.64 -19.67
N THR A 60 -5.64 -9.37 -19.12
CA THR A 60 -6.86 -10.14 -19.36
C THR A 60 -7.98 -9.28 -19.94
N PHE A 61 -7.94 -7.96 -19.74
CA PHE A 61 -8.89 -7.00 -20.30
C PHE A 61 -8.24 -6.20 -21.42
N GLY A 62 -8.98 -6.00 -22.50
CA GLY A 62 -8.51 -5.31 -23.70
C GLY A 62 -9.23 -3.99 -23.97
N PRO A 63 -8.97 -3.35 -25.12
CA PRO A 63 -9.60 -2.08 -25.50
C PRO A 63 -11.12 -2.12 -25.48
N HIS A 64 -11.73 -3.23 -25.91
CA HIS A 64 -13.18 -3.41 -25.88
C HIS A 64 -13.74 -3.40 -24.43
N ASP A 65 -12.99 -3.95 -23.48
CA ASP A 65 -13.40 -3.92 -22.06
C ASP A 65 -13.27 -2.49 -21.48
N LEU A 66 -12.28 -1.70 -21.93
CA LEU A 66 -12.17 -0.28 -21.58
C LEU A 66 -13.38 0.53 -22.10
N GLU A 67 -13.81 0.27 -23.33
CA GLU A 67 -15.01 0.91 -23.89
C GLU A 67 -16.27 0.54 -23.09
N ARG A 68 -16.37 -0.73 -22.66
CA ARG A 68 -17.48 -1.18 -21.81
C ARG A 68 -17.43 -0.51 -20.44
N LEU A 69 -16.23 -0.39 -19.85
CA LEU A 69 -16.04 0.33 -18.58
C LEU A 69 -16.42 1.80 -18.74
N ALA A 70 -15.99 2.49 -19.80
CA ALA A 70 -16.38 3.88 -20.04
C ALA A 70 -17.90 4.04 -20.08
N ARG A 71 -18.61 3.23 -20.89
CA ARG A 71 -20.08 3.25 -20.97
C ARG A 71 -20.76 2.98 -19.62
N LEU A 72 -20.16 2.13 -18.79
CA LEU A 72 -20.64 1.87 -17.45
C LEU A 72 -20.52 3.12 -16.56
N LEU A 73 -19.33 3.75 -16.56
CA LEU A 73 -19.05 4.94 -15.76
C LEU A 73 -19.92 6.13 -16.20
N GLU A 74 -20.16 6.31 -17.50
CA GLU A 74 -21.02 7.37 -18.08
C GLU A 74 -22.49 7.25 -17.67
N ARG A 75 -22.96 6.09 -17.22
CA ARG A 75 -24.36 5.87 -16.77
C ARG A 75 -24.57 6.30 -15.31
N ALA A 76 -23.52 6.47 -14.52
CA ALA A 76 -23.63 7.01 -13.17
C ALA A 76 -23.92 8.51 -13.22
N ASP A 77 -24.61 9.01 -12.18
CA ASP A 77 -24.82 10.45 -12.05
C ASP A 77 -23.49 11.18 -11.77
N ASP A 78 -22.53 10.49 -11.15
CA ASP A 78 -21.20 11.02 -10.87
C ASP A 78 -20.17 9.89 -10.67
N VAL A 79 -18.94 10.12 -11.13
CA VAL A 79 -17.77 9.24 -10.89
C VAL A 79 -16.74 10.03 -10.10
N VAL A 80 -16.44 9.56 -8.89
CA VAL A 80 -15.67 10.33 -7.92
C VAL A 80 -14.54 9.54 -7.29
N PRO A 81 -13.48 10.20 -6.80
CA PRO A 81 -12.48 9.58 -5.93
C PRO A 81 -13.10 9.06 -4.62
N VAL A 82 -12.44 8.07 -3.99
CA VAL A 82 -12.94 7.45 -2.75
C VAL A 82 -13.07 8.45 -1.60
N ARG A 83 -12.18 9.42 -1.48
CA ARG A 83 -12.29 10.53 -0.49
C ARG A 83 -13.61 11.27 -0.62
N GLU A 84 -13.98 11.62 -1.84
CA GLU A 84 -15.21 12.35 -2.13
C GLU A 84 -16.44 11.48 -1.88
N ALA A 85 -16.39 10.22 -2.30
CA ALA A 85 -17.44 9.23 -2.01
C ALA A 85 -17.64 9.06 -0.49
N HIS A 86 -16.55 8.92 0.26
CA HIS A 86 -16.59 8.81 1.72
C HIS A 86 -17.21 10.04 2.39
N ALA A 87 -16.92 11.24 1.90
CA ALA A 87 -17.53 12.47 2.42
C ALA A 87 -19.04 12.56 2.10
N ARG A 88 -19.46 11.99 0.96
CA ARG A 88 -20.85 12.01 0.49
C ARG A 88 -21.73 10.90 1.07
N ARG A 89 -21.19 9.89 1.75
CA ARG A 89 -21.93 8.70 2.23
C ARG A 89 -23.18 8.98 3.04
N SER A 90 -23.29 10.17 3.63
CA SER A 90 -24.42 10.61 4.45
C SER A 90 -25.39 11.58 3.72
N VAL A 91 -25.15 11.90 2.45
CA VAL A 91 -25.84 12.96 1.71
C VAL A 91 -26.74 12.36 0.64
N GLY A 92 -27.89 11.79 1.05
CA GLY A 92 -29.05 11.49 0.19
C GLY A 92 -28.83 10.50 -0.97
N PRO A 93 -29.91 10.14 -1.67
CA PRO A 93 -29.88 9.11 -2.71
C PRO A 93 -29.37 9.69 -4.04
N LYS A 94 -28.06 9.62 -4.28
CA LYS A 94 -27.47 9.84 -5.60
C LYS A 94 -26.77 8.57 -6.04
N ARG A 95 -26.94 8.20 -7.31
CA ARG A 95 -26.18 7.13 -7.93
C ARG A 95 -24.79 7.63 -8.27
N PHE A 96 -23.79 7.22 -7.50
CA PHE A 96 -22.41 7.55 -7.84
C PHE A 96 -21.49 6.34 -7.72
N ILE A 97 -20.43 6.37 -8.50
CA ILE A 97 -19.38 5.37 -8.50
C ILE A 97 -18.12 5.96 -7.87
N ALA A 98 -17.65 5.32 -6.81
CA ALA A 98 -16.29 5.56 -6.33
C ALA A 98 -15.33 4.72 -7.16
N LEU A 99 -14.55 5.37 -8.03
CA LEU A 99 -13.58 4.68 -8.86
C LEU A 99 -12.25 4.59 -8.12
N ARG A 100 -11.74 3.37 -8.00
CA ARG A 100 -10.54 3.04 -7.24
C ARG A 100 -9.61 2.13 -8.01
N HIS A 101 -8.30 2.42 -7.93
CA HIS A 101 -7.25 1.58 -8.49
C HIS A 101 -6.28 1.15 -7.40
N ASP A 102 -6.08 -0.16 -7.28
CA ASP A 102 -4.98 -0.72 -6.51
C ASP A 102 -3.79 -0.91 -7.48
N MET A 103 -2.72 -0.12 -7.28
CA MET A 103 -1.59 -0.04 -8.22
C MET A 103 -0.67 -1.26 -8.14
N ASP A 104 -1.21 -2.43 -7.83
CA ASP A 104 -0.48 -3.68 -7.66
C ASP A 104 0.54 -3.91 -8.78
N HIS A 105 1.83 -3.90 -8.42
CA HIS A 105 2.96 -4.27 -9.26
C HIS A 105 3.18 -3.46 -10.55
N ASP A 106 2.18 -2.72 -11.08
CA ASP A 106 2.26 -2.07 -12.39
C ASP A 106 1.98 -0.57 -12.38
N VAL A 107 2.97 0.16 -11.88
CA VAL A 107 2.90 1.62 -11.77
C VAL A 107 2.85 2.33 -13.13
N GLU A 108 3.51 1.78 -14.17
CA GLU A 108 3.49 2.40 -15.50
C GLU A 108 2.13 2.30 -16.16
N ASN A 109 1.48 1.15 -16.02
CA ASN A 109 0.13 0.98 -16.54
C ASN A 109 -0.91 1.76 -15.73
N SER A 110 -0.65 1.98 -14.44
CA SER A 110 -1.46 2.89 -13.62
C SER A 110 -1.45 4.32 -14.18
N VAL A 111 -0.29 4.83 -14.61
CA VAL A 111 -0.20 6.15 -15.26
C VAL A 111 -1.00 6.19 -16.57
N ARG A 112 -0.89 5.16 -17.40
CA ARG A 112 -1.64 5.08 -18.68
C ARG A 112 -3.15 5.05 -18.45
N LEU A 113 -3.60 4.30 -17.43
CA LEU A 113 -5.02 4.24 -17.09
C LEU A 113 -5.50 5.60 -16.57
N ALA A 114 -4.71 6.28 -15.75
CA ALA A 114 -5.03 7.63 -15.28
C ALA A 114 -5.11 8.65 -16.44
N GLU A 115 -4.25 8.54 -17.43
CA GLU A 115 -4.30 9.36 -18.64
C GLU A 115 -5.57 9.09 -19.45
N TRP A 116 -5.94 7.82 -19.60
CA TRP A 116 -7.17 7.42 -20.28
C TRP A 116 -8.41 7.94 -19.53
N GLU A 117 -8.48 7.80 -18.21
CA GLU A 117 -9.58 8.31 -17.38
C GLU A 117 -9.72 9.83 -17.48
N SER A 118 -8.60 10.55 -17.37
CA SER A 118 -8.58 12.01 -17.49
C SER A 118 -9.10 12.48 -18.86
N GLN A 119 -8.78 11.75 -19.95
CA GLN A 119 -9.29 12.04 -21.29
C GLN A 119 -10.82 11.86 -21.40
N HIS A 120 -11.40 10.97 -20.60
CA HIS A 120 -12.85 10.73 -20.52
C HIS A 120 -13.53 11.56 -19.43
N GLY A 121 -12.82 12.45 -18.76
CA GLY A 121 -13.35 13.30 -17.69
C GLY A 121 -13.62 12.59 -16.36
N PHE A 122 -13.12 11.37 -16.18
CA PHE A 122 -13.26 10.63 -14.92
C PHE A 122 -12.15 11.00 -13.94
N ARG A 123 -12.50 10.99 -12.66
CA ARG A 123 -11.57 11.12 -11.54
C ARG A 123 -11.69 9.90 -10.64
N SER A 124 -10.54 9.43 -10.15
CA SER A 124 -10.45 8.21 -9.35
C SER A 124 -9.41 8.35 -8.23
N THR A 125 -9.29 7.33 -7.40
CA THR A 125 -8.23 7.19 -6.40
C THR A 125 -7.25 6.11 -6.80
N TYR A 126 -5.96 6.43 -6.83
CA TYR A 126 -4.87 5.49 -7.06
C TYR A 126 -4.17 5.18 -5.73
N TYR A 127 -4.30 3.93 -5.26
CA TYR A 127 -3.67 3.44 -4.04
C TYR A 127 -2.30 2.82 -4.36
N VAL A 128 -1.23 3.50 -3.94
CA VAL A 128 0.15 3.05 -4.18
C VAL A 128 0.54 1.99 -3.15
N LEU A 129 0.99 0.82 -3.63
CA LEU A 129 1.43 -0.29 -2.78
C LEU A 129 2.84 -0.02 -2.24
N HIS A 130 2.94 0.32 -0.95
CA HIS A 130 4.25 0.49 -0.34
C HIS A 130 4.94 -0.86 -0.08
N GLY A 131 6.26 -0.88 -0.17
CA GLY A 131 7.05 -2.10 -0.05
C GLY A 131 7.12 -2.97 -1.31
N ASP A 132 6.45 -2.59 -2.41
CA ASP A 132 6.55 -3.30 -3.68
C ASP A 132 7.88 -2.99 -4.41
N TRP A 133 8.16 -3.72 -5.50
CA TRP A 133 9.40 -3.59 -6.28
C TRP A 133 9.64 -2.14 -6.78
N TYR A 134 8.62 -1.47 -7.24
CA TYR A 134 8.70 -0.09 -7.73
C TYR A 134 8.88 0.94 -6.59
N TRP A 135 8.47 0.59 -5.38
CA TRP A 135 8.76 1.38 -4.18
C TRP A 135 10.24 1.30 -3.81
N GLY A 136 10.87 0.17 -4.08
CA GLY A 136 12.24 -0.19 -3.72
C GLY A 136 12.31 -1.46 -2.86
N GLY A 137 11.20 -2.18 -2.76
CA GLY A 137 11.05 -3.40 -1.97
C GLY A 137 10.71 -3.14 -0.49
N PRO A 138 10.45 -4.21 0.28
CA PRO A 138 9.99 -4.11 1.67
C PRO A 138 11.02 -3.48 2.63
N PHE A 139 12.30 -3.55 2.30
CA PHE A 139 13.39 -2.96 3.10
C PHE A 139 13.68 -1.50 2.76
N ALA A 140 13.01 -0.92 1.74
CA ALA A 140 13.21 0.47 1.39
C ALA A 140 12.64 1.41 2.47
N ARG A 141 13.46 2.40 2.86
CA ARG A 141 13.08 3.40 3.86
C ARG A 141 12.37 4.62 3.26
N ARG A 142 12.32 4.70 1.94
CA ARG A 142 11.68 5.79 1.17
C ARG A 142 11.20 5.26 -0.17
N PRO A 143 10.14 5.86 -0.74
CA PRO A 143 9.70 5.55 -2.09
C PRO A 143 10.79 5.88 -3.11
N SER A 144 10.88 5.09 -4.17
CA SER A 144 11.79 5.35 -5.28
C SER A 144 11.39 6.61 -6.05
N THR A 145 12.36 7.28 -6.68
CA THR A 145 12.05 8.40 -7.58
C THR A 145 11.21 7.98 -8.79
N PHE A 146 11.23 6.70 -9.14
CA PHE A 146 10.42 6.14 -10.21
C PHE A 146 8.93 6.20 -9.86
N VAL A 147 8.54 5.70 -8.67
CA VAL A 147 7.14 5.76 -8.23
C VAL A 147 6.69 7.19 -7.95
N LEU A 148 7.55 8.03 -7.35
CA LEU A 148 7.19 9.42 -7.08
C LEU A 148 6.82 10.18 -8.36
N ARG A 149 7.59 10.03 -9.45
CA ARG A 149 7.26 10.64 -10.75
C ARG A 149 5.95 10.14 -11.34
N ALA A 150 5.64 8.86 -11.17
CA ALA A 150 4.37 8.30 -11.61
C ALA A 150 3.19 8.89 -10.82
N LEU A 151 3.33 9.00 -9.50
CA LEU A 151 2.32 9.62 -8.63
C LEU A 151 2.15 11.12 -8.93
N ASP A 152 3.25 11.86 -9.19
CA ASP A 152 3.17 13.27 -9.64
C ASP A 152 2.35 13.39 -10.92
N ARG A 153 2.58 12.47 -11.89
CA ARG A 153 1.80 12.45 -13.14
C ARG A 153 0.33 12.17 -12.88
N ILE A 154 0.00 11.14 -12.11
CA ILE A 154 -1.38 10.77 -11.75
C ILE A 154 -2.08 11.93 -11.03
N ALA A 155 -1.44 12.53 -10.03
CA ALA A 155 -1.99 13.67 -9.31
C ALA A 155 -2.20 14.90 -10.22
N SER A 156 -1.28 15.16 -11.17
CA SER A 156 -1.40 16.27 -12.14
C SER A 156 -2.59 16.13 -13.09
N LEU A 157 -3.13 14.92 -13.23
CA LEU A 157 -4.33 14.61 -14.01
C LEU A 157 -5.63 14.79 -13.20
N GLY A 158 -5.53 15.17 -11.91
CA GLY A 158 -6.67 15.41 -11.04
C GLY A 158 -7.16 14.19 -10.25
N HIS A 159 -6.39 13.09 -10.24
CA HIS A 159 -6.71 11.90 -9.45
C HIS A 159 -6.21 12.04 -8.01
N GLU A 160 -6.88 11.36 -7.11
CA GLU A 160 -6.47 11.22 -5.72
C GLU A 160 -5.37 10.15 -5.59
N ILE A 161 -4.40 10.40 -4.71
CA ILE A 161 -3.41 9.40 -4.30
C ILE A 161 -3.76 8.91 -2.89
N GLY A 162 -3.83 7.58 -2.71
CA GLY A 162 -4.00 6.91 -1.43
C GLY A 162 -2.89 5.90 -1.17
N LEU A 163 -2.84 5.32 0.03
CA LEU A 163 -1.88 4.29 0.39
C LEU A 163 -2.50 2.89 0.30
N HIS A 164 -1.96 2.01 -0.54
CA HIS A 164 -2.25 0.58 -0.51
C HIS A 164 -1.45 -0.05 0.63
N ASN A 165 -2.11 -0.19 1.79
CA ASN A 165 -1.48 -0.53 3.07
C ASN A 165 -0.98 -1.97 3.09
N ASN A 166 0.33 -2.14 3.24
CA ASN A 166 1.02 -3.43 3.37
C ASN A 166 1.90 -3.50 4.64
N ALA A 167 1.60 -2.69 5.64
CA ALA A 167 2.47 -2.47 6.79
C ALA A 167 2.70 -3.75 7.62
N ILE A 168 1.68 -4.58 7.83
CA ILE A 168 1.83 -5.84 8.57
C ILE A 168 2.71 -6.81 7.77
N THR A 169 2.50 -6.94 6.46
CA THR A 169 3.34 -7.78 5.59
C THR A 169 4.81 -7.33 5.62
N ILE A 170 5.06 -6.02 5.48
CA ILE A 170 6.42 -5.47 5.54
C ILE A 170 7.05 -5.77 6.90
N ALA A 171 6.31 -5.60 7.99
CA ALA A 171 6.78 -5.93 9.34
C ALA A 171 7.15 -7.42 9.48
N LEU A 172 6.33 -8.33 8.92
CA LEU A 172 6.65 -9.76 8.89
C LEU A 172 7.95 -10.05 8.13
N LEU A 173 8.25 -9.29 7.06
CA LEU A 173 9.47 -9.46 6.27
C LEU A 173 10.70 -8.82 6.91
N THR A 174 10.54 -7.69 7.58
CA THR A 174 11.66 -6.86 8.09
C THR A 174 11.92 -7.04 9.58
N GLY A 175 10.90 -7.40 10.37
CA GLY A 175 10.94 -7.39 11.84
C GLY A 175 10.70 -6.01 12.45
N ASP A 176 10.43 -4.98 11.63
CA ASP A 176 10.13 -3.63 12.10
C ASP A 176 8.69 -3.55 12.68
N ASP A 177 8.39 -2.49 13.44
CA ASP A 177 7.04 -2.21 13.93
C ASP A 177 6.11 -1.77 12.79
N PRO A 178 4.93 -2.39 12.60
CA PRO A 178 4.03 -2.07 11.50
C PRO A 178 3.46 -0.65 11.56
N GLY A 179 3.24 -0.10 12.76
CA GLY A 179 2.82 1.29 12.93
C GLY A 179 3.91 2.28 12.51
N ALA A 180 5.16 1.99 12.89
CA ALA A 180 6.31 2.81 12.48
C ALA A 180 6.56 2.74 10.96
N ILE A 181 6.33 1.58 10.32
CA ILE A 181 6.39 1.42 8.87
C ILE A 181 5.34 2.32 8.21
N LEU A 182 4.09 2.23 8.66
CA LEU A 182 2.98 3.03 8.13
C LEU A 182 3.28 4.53 8.23
N ASP A 183 3.67 5.02 9.42
CA ASP A 183 3.95 6.44 9.66
C ASP A 183 5.11 6.95 8.82
N ARG A 184 6.18 6.17 8.68
CA ARG A 184 7.32 6.49 7.85
C ARG A 184 6.92 6.67 6.38
N ASP A 185 6.12 5.75 5.85
CA ASP A 185 5.79 5.72 4.43
C ASP A 185 4.73 6.78 4.08
N LEU A 186 3.74 7.00 4.96
CA LEU A 186 2.81 8.13 4.86
C LEU A 186 3.54 9.48 4.94
N SER A 187 4.49 9.61 5.88
CA SER A 187 5.29 10.83 6.02
C SER A 187 6.13 11.11 4.77
N ALA A 188 6.72 10.07 4.17
CA ALA A 188 7.50 10.21 2.95
C ALA A 188 6.67 10.72 1.76
N LEU A 189 5.45 10.19 1.58
CA LEU A 189 4.51 10.65 0.54
C LEU A 189 4.03 12.08 0.80
N ARG A 190 3.66 12.40 2.04
CA ARG A 190 3.20 13.75 2.43
C ARG A 190 4.30 14.79 2.31
N GLN A 191 5.54 14.47 2.66
CA GLN A 191 6.71 15.35 2.47
C GLN A 191 7.00 15.62 1.00
N HIS A 192 6.66 14.70 0.11
CA HIS A 192 6.75 14.91 -1.33
C HIS A 192 5.65 15.85 -1.87
N GLY A 193 4.58 16.06 -1.10
CA GLY A 193 3.48 16.97 -1.44
C GLY A 193 2.12 16.30 -1.68
N PHE A 194 2.01 14.96 -1.51
CA PHE A 194 0.72 14.28 -1.66
C PHE A 194 -0.14 14.41 -0.39
N ASP A 195 -1.41 14.76 -0.56
CA ASP A 195 -2.39 14.82 0.52
C ASP A 195 -3.02 13.44 0.75
N ILE A 196 -2.29 12.56 1.43
CA ILE A 196 -2.73 11.18 1.69
C ILE A 196 -3.64 11.17 2.93
N VAL A 197 -4.93 10.94 2.72
CA VAL A 197 -5.94 10.82 3.80
C VAL A 197 -6.71 9.50 3.75
N GLY A 198 -6.54 8.70 2.70
CA GLY A 198 -7.17 7.40 2.54
C GLY A 198 -6.17 6.26 2.44
N SER A 199 -6.55 5.09 2.91
CA SER A 199 -5.83 3.84 2.69
C SER A 199 -6.76 2.72 2.25
N VAL A 200 -6.14 1.63 1.77
CA VAL A 200 -6.81 0.36 1.53
C VAL A 200 -5.84 -0.78 1.80
N ALA A 201 -6.34 -1.88 2.36
CA ALA A 201 -5.51 -3.04 2.67
C ALA A 201 -5.07 -3.80 1.42
N HIS A 202 -3.77 -4.10 1.30
CA HIS A 202 -3.27 -5.10 0.36
C HIS A 202 -3.60 -6.51 0.83
N GLY A 203 -4.11 -7.34 -0.08
CA GLY A 203 -4.50 -8.72 0.17
C GLY A 203 -3.32 -9.71 0.14
N ASP A 204 -2.29 -9.50 0.96
CA ASP A 204 -1.04 -10.25 0.92
C ASP A 204 -1.16 -11.66 1.54
N PRO A 205 -0.66 -12.72 0.85
CA PRO A 205 -0.70 -14.09 1.36
C PRO A 205 0.07 -14.28 2.66
N LEU A 206 1.22 -13.60 2.87
CA LEU A 206 2.00 -13.72 4.11
C LEU A 206 1.23 -13.16 5.29
N CYS A 207 0.58 -11.99 5.14
CA CYS A 207 -0.26 -11.42 6.16
C CYS A 207 -1.44 -12.36 6.52
N ARG A 208 -2.07 -12.95 5.50
CA ARG A 208 -3.15 -13.93 5.71
C ARG A 208 -2.67 -15.20 6.41
N SER A 209 -1.45 -15.67 6.15
CA SER A 209 -0.88 -16.87 6.76
C SER A 209 -0.76 -16.79 8.30
N VAL A 210 -0.67 -15.57 8.84
CA VAL A 210 -0.70 -15.30 10.29
C VAL A 210 -2.09 -14.92 10.80
N GLY A 211 -3.12 -15.06 9.96
CA GLY A 211 -4.51 -14.84 10.32
C GLY A 211 -4.94 -13.37 10.33
N TYR A 212 -4.24 -12.48 9.63
CA TYR A 212 -4.52 -11.05 9.56
C TYR A 212 -4.70 -10.56 8.12
N ILE A 213 -5.25 -9.34 8.00
CA ILE A 213 -5.21 -8.51 6.80
C ILE A 213 -4.66 -7.13 7.18
N ASN A 214 -4.04 -6.42 6.22
CA ASN A 214 -3.25 -5.23 6.52
C ASN A 214 -4.03 -4.06 7.14
N ASN A 215 -5.36 -3.95 6.91
CA ASN A 215 -6.18 -2.92 7.56
C ASN A 215 -6.48 -3.22 9.05
N GLU A 216 -6.24 -4.43 9.53
CA GLU A 216 -6.42 -4.78 10.96
C GLU A 216 -5.34 -4.17 11.88
N LEU A 217 -4.41 -3.43 11.30
CA LEU A 217 -3.60 -2.46 12.03
C LEU A 217 -4.45 -1.31 12.60
N PHE A 218 -5.62 -1.02 12.00
CA PHE A 218 -6.53 0.01 12.47
C PHE A 218 -7.62 -0.55 13.35
N THR A 219 -7.87 0.08 14.49
CA THR A 219 -8.92 -0.31 15.44
C THR A 219 -10.32 -0.29 14.82
N GLU A 220 -10.56 0.64 13.88
CA GLU A 220 -11.81 0.79 13.16
C GLU A 220 -12.09 -0.35 12.17
N CYS A 221 -11.04 -1.08 11.77
CA CYS A 221 -11.12 -2.21 10.83
C CYS A 221 -10.90 -3.56 11.49
N ALA A 222 -10.45 -3.57 12.75
CA ALA A 222 -10.16 -4.79 13.48
C ALA A 222 -11.44 -5.63 13.70
N ARG A 223 -11.34 -6.94 13.49
CA ARG A 223 -12.42 -7.85 13.81
C ARG A 223 -12.73 -7.79 15.32
N PRO A 224 -14.00 -7.85 15.75
CA PRO A 224 -14.37 -7.73 17.17
C PRO A 224 -13.61 -8.69 18.10
N ALA A 225 -13.31 -9.91 17.64
CA ALA A 225 -12.55 -10.90 18.39
C ALA A 225 -11.08 -10.52 18.64
N MET A 226 -10.55 -9.54 17.90
CA MET A 226 -9.14 -9.14 18.01
C MET A 226 -8.90 -8.07 19.08
N GLY A 227 -9.86 -7.22 19.35
CA GLY A 227 -9.74 -6.12 20.32
C GLY A 227 -8.60 -5.14 20.01
N ALA A 228 -8.43 -4.16 20.89
CA ALA A 228 -7.40 -3.13 20.76
C ALA A 228 -6.05 -3.47 21.45
N ALA A 229 -5.93 -4.63 22.08
CA ALA A 229 -4.72 -5.03 22.79
C ALA A 229 -3.59 -5.39 21.82
N ALA A 230 -2.36 -5.05 22.21
CA ALA A 230 -1.16 -5.50 21.49
C ALA A 230 -1.08 -7.02 21.41
N ARG A 231 -0.65 -7.53 20.26
CA ARG A 231 -0.50 -8.97 20.01
C ARG A 231 0.90 -9.29 19.49
N LEU A 232 1.38 -10.47 19.85
CA LEU A 232 2.60 -11.03 19.30
C LEU A 232 2.19 -11.98 18.17
N LEU A 233 2.55 -11.63 16.92
CA LEU A 233 2.37 -12.49 15.77
C LEU A 233 3.61 -13.33 15.57
N THR A 234 3.50 -14.63 15.70
CA THR A 234 4.59 -15.57 15.52
C THR A 234 4.34 -16.38 14.25
N TYR A 235 5.37 -16.49 13.41
CA TYR A 235 5.28 -17.16 12.11
C TYR A 235 6.63 -17.80 11.73
N ASN A 236 6.57 -18.77 10.83
CA ASN A 236 7.76 -19.34 10.22
C ASN A 236 8.15 -18.48 9.00
N ASP A 237 9.37 -17.93 9.02
CA ASP A 237 9.86 -17.12 7.90
C ASP A 237 10.17 -18.02 6.70
N PRO A 238 9.42 -17.86 5.58
CA PRO A 238 9.61 -18.72 4.41
C PRO A 238 10.89 -18.41 3.63
N ALA A 239 11.47 -17.22 3.81
CA ALA A 239 12.64 -16.76 3.06
C ALA A 239 13.95 -17.04 3.79
N LEU A 240 14.01 -16.81 5.09
CA LEU A 240 15.23 -16.92 5.89
C LEU A 240 15.23 -18.14 6.80
N GLY A 241 14.09 -18.82 6.91
CA GLY A 241 13.92 -19.94 7.83
C GLY A 241 13.84 -19.54 9.29
N GLY A 242 13.30 -20.44 10.12
CA GLY A 242 13.15 -20.19 11.56
C GLY A 242 11.88 -19.43 11.93
N THR A 243 11.62 -19.39 13.25
CA THR A 243 10.46 -18.73 13.81
C THR A 243 10.77 -17.27 14.12
N ARG A 244 9.93 -16.37 13.66
CA ARG A 244 9.99 -14.94 13.94
C ARG A 244 8.74 -14.45 14.64
N SER A 245 8.84 -13.31 15.28
CA SER A 245 7.72 -12.65 15.91
C SER A 245 7.78 -11.14 15.69
N ILE A 246 6.62 -10.55 15.42
CA ILE A 246 6.44 -9.10 15.42
C ILE A 246 5.35 -8.73 16.42
N ARG A 247 5.45 -7.53 17.00
CA ARG A 247 4.40 -6.98 17.84
C ARG A 247 3.46 -6.15 16.98
N LEU A 248 2.19 -6.54 16.93
CA LEU A 248 1.13 -5.74 16.33
C LEU A 248 0.42 -4.96 17.44
N GLN A 249 0.56 -3.64 17.41
CA GLN A 249 -0.18 -2.71 18.25
C GLN A 249 -1.24 -2.03 17.37
N PRO A 250 -2.54 -2.37 17.52
CA PRO A 250 -3.61 -1.66 16.83
C PRO A 250 -3.62 -0.18 17.20
N ARG A 251 -3.96 0.67 16.24
CA ARG A 251 -4.02 2.13 16.39
C ARG A 251 -5.22 2.68 15.63
N SER A 252 -5.67 3.90 15.94
CA SER A 252 -6.73 4.52 15.13
C SER A 252 -6.19 5.04 13.80
N MET A 253 -7.05 5.11 12.79
CA MET A 253 -6.69 5.76 11.51
C MET A 253 -6.31 7.23 11.73
N ALA A 254 -6.99 7.90 12.64
CA ALA A 254 -6.73 9.31 12.98
C ALA A 254 -5.32 9.54 13.50
N GLU A 255 -4.74 8.62 14.28
CA GLU A 255 -3.34 8.71 14.73
C GLU A 255 -2.34 8.73 13.56
N SER A 256 -2.70 8.14 12.43
CA SER A 256 -1.92 8.18 11.18
C SER A 256 -2.35 9.32 10.25
N GLY A 257 -3.28 10.20 10.67
CA GLY A 257 -3.85 11.25 9.84
C GLY A 257 -4.65 10.73 8.64
N LEU A 258 -5.26 9.54 8.79
CA LEU A 258 -6.14 8.92 7.80
C LEU A 258 -7.60 9.12 8.23
N THR A 259 -8.50 9.32 7.26
CA THR A 259 -9.92 9.55 7.49
C THR A 259 -10.79 8.35 7.11
N HIS A 260 -10.28 7.48 6.24
CA HIS A 260 -11.03 6.32 5.76
C HIS A 260 -10.12 5.18 5.28
N GLU A 261 -10.67 3.99 5.34
CA GLU A 261 -10.20 2.77 4.68
C GLU A 261 -11.22 2.40 3.59
N ALA A 262 -10.75 2.23 2.35
CA ALA A 262 -11.64 2.15 1.19
C ALA A 262 -12.63 0.97 1.24
N ASN A 263 -12.25 -0.19 1.81
CA ASN A 263 -13.17 -1.31 1.96
C ASN A 263 -14.29 -1.03 2.99
N ASN A 264 -14.10 -0.04 3.86
CA ASN A 264 -15.06 0.39 4.90
C ASN A 264 -15.66 1.78 4.60
N SER A 265 -15.68 2.21 3.36
CA SER A 265 -16.16 3.54 2.95
C SER A 265 -17.69 3.70 2.96
N GLY A 266 -18.44 2.63 3.25
CA GLY A 266 -19.90 2.65 3.33
C GLY A 266 -20.60 2.45 1.97
N HIS A 267 -19.90 1.90 0.97
CA HIS A 267 -20.49 1.54 -0.32
C HIS A 267 -21.54 0.43 -0.18
N THR A 268 -22.54 0.44 -1.06
CA THR A 268 -23.62 -0.55 -1.07
C THR A 268 -23.22 -1.84 -1.77
N THR A 269 -22.33 -1.74 -2.76
CA THR A 269 -21.81 -2.88 -3.51
C THR A 269 -20.43 -2.58 -4.06
N THR A 270 -19.69 -3.64 -4.43
CA THR A 270 -18.37 -3.57 -5.04
C THR A 270 -18.36 -4.34 -6.35
N LEU A 271 -17.86 -3.67 -7.41
CA LEU A 271 -17.43 -4.31 -8.63
C LEU A 271 -15.91 -4.41 -8.60
N SER A 272 -15.35 -5.60 -8.83
CA SER A 272 -13.91 -5.82 -8.75
C SER A 272 -13.41 -6.68 -9.91
N ASP A 273 -12.22 -6.34 -10.43
CA ASP A 273 -11.45 -7.11 -11.40
C ASP A 273 -10.35 -7.98 -10.77
N THR A 274 -10.42 -8.22 -9.46
CA THR A 274 -9.43 -9.00 -8.71
C THR A 274 -9.22 -10.38 -9.35
N GLY A 275 -7.94 -10.72 -9.59
CA GLY A 275 -7.57 -11.96 -10.26
C GLY A 275 -7.72 -11.92 -11.78
N GLY A 276 -7.98 -10.77 -12.40
CA GLY A 276 -8.08 -10.58 -13.84
C GLY A 276 -9.45 -10.97 -14.43
N HIS A 277 -10.48 -10.96 -13.61
CA HIS A 277 -11.87 -11.18 -14.04
C HIS A 277 -12.82 -10.35 -13.17
N TRP A 278 -13.99 -10.02 -13.72
CA TRP A 278 -15.00 -9.29 -12.97
C TRP A 278 -15.62 -10.16 -11.86
N SER A 279 -15.80 -9.57 -10.68
CA SER A 279 -16.45 -10.23 -9.52
C SER A 279 -17.92 -10.61 -9.78
N VAL A 280 -18.56 -9.92 -10.73
CA VAL A 280 -19.91 -10.25 -11.23
C VAL A 280 -19.90 -10.15 -12.75
N PRO A 281 -20.76 -10.89 -13.49
CA PRO A 281 -20.94 -10.74 -14.92
C PRO A 281 -21.25 -9.30 -15.30
N PHE A 282 -20.67 -8.81 -16.37
CA PHE A 282 -20.73 -7.39 -16.75
C PHE A 282 -22.16 -6.92 -17.08
N ASP A 283 -23.00 -7.81 -17.61
CA ASP A 283 -24.43 -7.57 -17.86
C ASP A 283 -25.23 -7.34 -16.57
N GLN A 284 -24.87 -8.00 -15.46
CA GLN A 284 -25.48 -7.76 -14.15
C GLN A 284 -25.07 -6.41 -13.54
N VAL A 285 -23.94 -5.86 -13.94
CA VAL A 285 -23.48 -4.54 -13.46
C VAL A 285 -24.44 -3.44 -13.95
N ASP A 286 -25.00 -3.59 -15.13
CA ASP A 286 -26.01 -2.68 -15.68
C ASP A 286 -27.27 -2.61 -14.80
N GLU A 287 -27.72 -3.75 -14.26
CA GLU A 287 -28.83 -3.81 -13.33
C GLU A 287 -28.49 -3.17 -11.99
N LEU A 288 -27.27 -3.36 -11.50
CA LEU A 288 -26.80 -2.73 -10.26
C LEU A 288 -26.78 -1.22 -10.37
N ILE A 289 -26.35 -0.64 -11.50
CA ILE A 289 -26.29 0.81 -11.72
C ILE A 289 -27.67 1.43 -11.94
N ALA A 290 -28.65 0.67 -12.43
CA ALA A 290 -30.01 1.12 -12.61
C ALA A 290 -30.76 1.35 -11.28
N GLY A 291 -30.27 0.83 -10.16
CA GLY A 291 -30.89 0.96 -8.83
C GLY A 291 -30.84 2.38 -8.28
N GLU A 292 -31.87 2.78 -7.52
CA GLU A 292 -31.86 4.06 -6.78
C GLU A 292 -30.95 4.00 -5.55
N GLY A 293 -30.29 5.11 -5.24
CA GLY A 293 -29.49 5.24 -4.02
C GLY A 293 -28.19 4.43 -4.03
N LEU A 294 -27.66 4.09 -5.18
CA LEU A 294 -26.47 3.24 -5.33
C LEU A 294 -25.19 4.02 -5.03
N PHE A 295 -24.42 3.52 -4.08
CA PHE A 295 -22.99 3.82 -3.93
C PHE A 295 -22.20 2.58 -4.33
N LEU A 296 -21.76 2.53 -5.58
CA LEU A 296 -20.89 1.46 -6.10
C LEU A 296 -19.42 1.83 -5.91
N GLN A 297 -18.62 0.93 -5.34
CA GLN A 297 -17.17 1.03 -5.43
C GLN A 297 -16.68 0.14 -6.58
N ALA A 298 -16.08 0.75 -7.61
CA ALA A 298 -15.43 0.04 -8.71
C ALA A 298 -13.93 -0.06 -8.41
N LEU A 299 -13.46 -1.28 -8.14
CA LEU A 299 -12.06 -1.61 -7.90
C LEU A 299 -11.44 -2.17 -9.16
N ILE A 300 -10.39 -1.53 -9.63
CA ILE A 300 -9.64 -1.90 -10.83
C ILE A 300 -8.15 -2.00 -10.49
N HIS A 301 -7.52 -3.08 -10.96
CA HIS A 301 -6.08 -3.27 -10.86
C HIS A 301 -5.45 -3.06 -12.25
N PRO A 302 -4.69 -1.99 -12.47
CA PRO A 302 -4.12 -1.67 -13.78
C PRO A 302 -3.31 -2.80 -14.41
N VAL A 303 -2.77 -3.72 -13.61
CA VAL A 303 -1.99 -4.88 -14.05
C VAL A 303 -2.76 -5.82 -14.98
N TRP A 304 -4.10 -5.85 -14.95
CA TRP A 304 -4.92 -6.72 -15.78
C TRP A 304 -5.32 -6.11 -17.13
N TRP A 305 -5.06 -4.83 -17.36
CA TRP A 305 -5.58 -4.07 -18.50
C TRP A 305 -4.55 -3.84 -19.59
N ALA A 306 -4.87 -4.21 -20.83
CA ALA A 306 -4.08 -3.88 -22.01
C ALA A 306 -4.51 -2.50 -22.54
N LEU A 307 -3.67 -1.48 -22.32
CA LEU A 307 -3.95 -0.09 -22.69
C LEU A 307 -3.27 0.34 -23.99
N SER A 308 -2.29 -0.42 -24.47
CA SER A 308 -1.57 -0.12 -25.70
C SER A 308 -0.88 -1.37 -26.25
N GLY A 309 -1.45 -1.97 -27.29
CA GLY A 309 -0.77 -2.98 -28.11
C GLY A 309 -0.33 -4.28 -27.44
N GLU A 310 -0.60 -4.46 -26.15
CA GLU A 310 -0.28 -5.70 -25.44
C GLU A 310 -1.26 -6.81 -25.86
N VAL A 311 -0.77 -8.05 -25.87
CA VAL A 311 -1.59 -9.22 -26.13
C VAL A 311 -2.46 -9.51 -24.92
N VAL A 312 -3.77 -9.49 -25.12
CA VAL A 312 -4.74 -9.93 -24.09
C VAL A 312 -4.76 -11.46 -24.05
N LYS A 313 -4.57 -12.02 -22.86
CA LYS A 313 -4.79 -13.44 -22.62
C LYS A 313 -6.24 -13.61 -22.14
N PRO A 314 -7.09 -14.35 -22.88
CA PRO A 314 -8.42 -14.63 -22.39
C PRO A 314 -8.34 -15.34 -21.03
N TRP A 315 -9.14 -14.88 -20.09
CA TRP A 315 -9.25 -15.53 -18.78
C TRP A 315 -9.72 -16.98 -18.95
N SER A 316 -8.96 -17.92 -18.41
CA SER A 316 -9.27 -19.35 -18.49
C SER A 316 -10.10 -19.74 -17.26
N THR A 317 -11.33 -20.19 -17.48
CA THR A 317 -12.22 -20.72 -16.44
C THR A 317 -11.64 -21.91 -15.66
N SER A 318 -10.59 -22.55 -16.18
CA SER A 318 -9.88 -23.63 -15.46
C SER A 318 -9.06 -23.15 -14.25
N ALA A 319 -8.84 -21.84 -14.10
CA ALA A 319 -8.18 -21.27 -12.93
C ALA A 319 -9.16 -20.99 -11.76
N SER A 320 -10.49 -21.10 -11.98
CA SER A 320 -11.50 -20.83 -10.97
C SER A 320 -11.73 -21.94 -9.94
N ALA A 321 -10.87 -22.96 -9.91
CA ALA A 321 -10.84 -23.96 -8.82
C ALA A 321 -10.12 -23.45 -7.56
N ILE A 322 -9.89 -22.13 -7.42
CA ILE A 322 -9.49 -21.52 -6.16
C ILE A 322 -10.77 -21.28 -5.37
N ASN A 323 -10.99 -22.21 -4.46
CA ASN A 323 -12.02 -22.32 -3.45
C ASN A 323 -12.63 -20.97 -3.00
N PRO A 324 -13.95 -20.72 -3.17
CA PRO A 324 -14.64 -19.51 -2.71
C PRO A 324 -14.67 -19.34 -1.16
N ASP A 325 -14.21 -20.34 -0.40
CA ASP A 325 -14.25 -20.39 1.07
C ASP A 325 -12.89 -20.11 1.74
N ARG A 326 -11.98 -19.42 1.07
CA ARG A 326 -10.70 -19.03 1.69
C ARG A 326 -10.50 -17.54 1.78
#